data_3af5a336a069e96f3096f4c69d2422f0
#
_entry.id   3af5a336a069e96f3096f4c69d2422f0
#
_cell.length_a   1.000
_cell.length_b   1.000
_cell.length_c   1.000
_cell.angle_alpha   90.00
_cell.angle_beta   90.00
_cell.angle_gamma   90.00
#
_symmetry.space_group_name_H-M   'P 1'
#
loop_
_entity.id
_entity.type
_entity.pdbx_description
1 polymer ?
#
loop_
_entity_poly.entity_id
_entity_poly.type
_entity_poly.pdbx_seq_one_letter_code
_entity_poly.pdbx_strand_id
1 'polypeptide(L)'
;MLCQYVFGVVYIELGDVATVTKLAGFEFTKYVTYSDEGQIIALRGLNVKNGKLDLKDVKYIDKSDLSKLTRSKLHIGDMLFTYVGTIGQVALVNENDRFYLAPNVALIRIGQPFLKPEYMRYYFQSSMFWNTQINRLLQSSSMQNIPMEKIRKFVLPVPSTEVQERIVSILDRFDTLCNDLTSGLPAEMEARTKQYEYYRDKLLTFQQK
;
A
#
# COMPACT_ATOMS: atom_id res chain seq x y z
N MET A 1 0.36 -21.48 10.59
CA MET A 1 -1.08 -21.84 10.66
C MET A 1 -1.52 -22.30 12.06
N LEU A 2 -0.87 -23.26 12.71
CA LEU A 2 -1.21 -23.70 14.08
C LEU A 2 -1.21 -22.59 15.14
N CYS A 3 -0.24 -21.64 15.08
CA CYS A 3 -0.15 -20.55 16.04
C CYS A 3 -1.35 -19.58 16.00
N GLN A 4 -1.98 -19.36 14.85
CA GLN A 4 -3.15 -18.49 14.74
C GLN A 4 -4.37 -19.04 15.48
N TYR A 5 -4.55 -20.37 15.48
CA TYR A 5 -5.65 -21.02 16.19
C TYR A 5 -5.49 -20.99 17.70
N VAL A 6 -4.24 -20.99 18.19
CA VAL A 6 -3.94 -21.04 19.64
C VAL A 6 -3.83 -19.63 20.23
N PHE A 7 -3.29 -18.66 19.50
CA PHE A 7 -2.92 -17.33 20.02
C PHE A 7 -3.74 -16.17 19.43
N GLY A 8 -4.68 -16.43 18.53
CA GLY A 8 -5.54 -15.42 17.89
C GLY A 8 -4.81 -14.60 16.83
N VAL A 9 -4.05 -13.57 17.18
CA VAL A 9 -3.31 -12.71 16.25
C VAL A 9 -1.81 -12.95 16.41
N VAL A 10 -1.13 -13.25 15.31
CA VAL A 10 0.33 -13.39 15.24
C VAL A 10 0.92 -12.09 14.71
N TYR A 11 2.03 -11.65 15.29
CA TYR A 11 2.78 -10.50 14.82
C TYR A 11 4.01 -10.95 14.04
N ILE A 12 4.16 -10.49 12.79
CA ILE A 12 5.19 -10.95 11.86
C ILE A 12 5.87 -9.73 11.22
N GLU A 13 7.18 -9.78 11.02
CA GLU A 13 7.87 -8.74 10.24
C GLU A 13 7.47 -8.84 8.75
N LEU A 14 7.27 -7.70 8.10
CA LEU A 14 6.88 -7.63 6.69
C LEU A 14 7.87 -8.38 5.77
N GLY A 15 9.17 -8.29 6.08
CA GLY A 15 10.22 -8.95 5.32
C GLY A 15 10.16 -10.48 5.33
N ASP A 16 9.49 -11.09 6.33
CA ASP A 16 9.34 -12.54 6.44
C ASP A 16 8.20 -13.09 5.56
N VAL A 17 7.25 -12.23 5.18
CA VAL A 17 6.02 -12.63 4.47
C VAL A 17 5.87 -11.97 3.10
N ALA A 18 6.70 -10.96 2.79
CA ALA A 18 6.64 -10.23 1.54
C ALA A 18 8.04 -9.88 0.99
N THR A 19 8.16 -9.86 -0.33
CA THR A 19 9.31 -9.26 -0.99
C THR A 19 9.13 -7.75 -1.05
N VAL A 20 10.06 -7.01 -0.44
CA VAL A 20 10.07 -5.54 -0.45
C VAL A 20 11.23 -5.05 -1.30
N THR A 21 10.92 -4.43 -2.43
CA THR A 21 11.90 -3.94 -3.40
C THR A 21 11.65 -2.49 -3.81
N LYS A 22 12.66 -1.87 -4.37
CA LYS A 22 12.58 -0.57 -5.04
C LYS A 22 13.32 -0.63 -6.35
N LEU A 23 12.95 0.23 -7.28
CA LEU A 23 13.75 0.44 -8.48
C LEU A 23 14.88 1.42 -8.18
N ALA A 24 16.09 1.10 -8.62
CA ALA A 24 17.21 2.03 -8.53
C ALA A 24 17.03 3.15 -9.57
N GLY A 25 17.19 4.40 -9.16
CA GLY A 25 16.95 5.56 -10.03
C GLY A 25 17.79 5.54 -11.30
N PHE A 26 19.04 5.03 -11.23
CA PHE A 26 19.92 4.94 -12.40
C PHE A 26 19.46 3.89 -13.42
N GLU A 27 18.88 2.75 -12.97
CA GLU A 27 18.30 1.73 -13.88
C GLU A 27 17.11 2.32 -14.62
N PHE A 28 16.28 3.07 -13.90
CA PHE A 28 15.12 3.71 -14.47
C PHE A 28 15.50 4.74 -15.53
N THR A 29 16.40 5.67 -15.21
CA THR A 29 16.82 6.73 -16.15
C THR A 29 17.55 6.20 -17.39
N LYS A 30 18.20 5.03 -17.27
CA LYS A 30 18.92 4.42 -18.40
C LYS A 30 17.99 3.77 -19.43
N TYR A 31 16.87 3.18 -18.99
CA TYR A 31 16.04 2.33 -19.84
C TYR A 31 14.64 2.90 -20.10
N VAL A 32 14.24 3.95 -19.37
CA VAL A 32 12.90 4.52 -19.46
C VAL A 32 12.90 5.78 -20.28
N THR A 33 11.98 5.80 -21.25
CA THR A 33 11.62 6.99 -22.03
C THR A 33 10.15 7.31 -21.73
N TYR A 34 9.93 8.48 -21.13
CA TYR A 34 8.58 8.95 -20.85
C TYR A 34 7.89 9.50 -22.09
N SER A 35 6.58 9.27 -22.18
CA SER A 35 5.69 9.92 -23.14
C SER A 35 4.39 10.33 -22.46
N ASP A 36 3.65 11.23 -23.09
CA ASP A 36 2.34 11.68 -22.61
C ASP A 36 1.20 10.79 -23.10
N GLU A 37 1.48 9.90 -24.05
CA GLU A 37 0.54 8.96 -24.65
C GLU A 37 1.12 7.55 -24.65
N GLY A 38 0.26 6.53 -24.45
CA GLY A 38 0.64 5.12 -24.45
C GLY A 38 -0.37 4.23 -23.73
N GLN A 39 0.05 3.02 -23.43
CA GLN A 39 -0.74 2.03 -22.69
C GLN A 39 -0.07 1.61 -21.37
N ILE A 40 1.27 1.60 -21.35
CA ILE A 40 2.07 1.14 -20.23
C ILE A 40 2.47 2.33 -19.35
N ILE A 41 2.08 2.29 -18.09
CA ILE A 41 2.22 3.41 -17.16
C ILE A 41 3.33 3.12 -16.14
N ALA A 42 4.19 4.10 -15.89
CA ALA A 42 5.10 4.10 -14.74
C ALA A 42 4.41 4.74 -13.53
N LEU A 43 4.13 3.95 -12.50
CA LEU A 43 3.49 4.42 -11.27
C LEU A 43 4.50 5.12 -10.36
N ARG A 44 4.33 6.44 -10.25
CA ARG A 44 5.13 7.36 -9.42
C ARG A 44 4.45 7.58 -8.06
N GLY A 45 5.15 8.18 -7.10
CA GLY A 45 4.59 8.47 -5.77
C GLY A 45 3.27 9.24 -5.80
N LEU A 46 3.10 10.17 -6.76
CA LEU A 46 1.85 10.94 -6.92
C LEU A 46 0.64 10.08 -7.36
N ASN A 47 0.91 8.89 -7.93
CA ASN A 47 -0.13 7.96 -8.36
C ASN A 47 -0.61 7.03 -7.23
N VAL A 48 0.00 7.10 -6.05
CA VAL A 48 -0.32 6.26 -4.89
C VAL A 48 -1.01 7.12 -3.84
N LYS A 49 -2.32 6.96 -3.66
CA LYS A 49 -3.11 7.78 -2.72
C LYS A 49 -4.23 6.98 -2.07
N ASN A 50 -4.34 7.07 -0.76
CA ASN A 50 -5.50 6.61 0.02
C ASN A 50 -5.97 5.18 -0.34
N GLY A 51 -5.02 4.26 -0.51
CA GLY A 51 -5.32 2.86 -0.82
C GLY A 51 -5.61 2.56 -2.29
N LYS A 52 -5.63 3.55 -3.17
CA LYS A 52 -6.00 3.43 -4.59
C LYS A 52 -4.95 4.06 -5.51
N LEU A 53 -4.94 3.62 -6.77
CA LEU A 53 -4.16 4.27 -7.82
C LEU A 53 -4.88 5.54 -8.30
N ASP A 54 -4.19 6.67 -8.26
CA ASP A 54 -4.64 7.93 -8.90
C ASP A 54 -4.01 8.04 -10.29
N LEU A 55 -4.81 7.80 -11.32
CA LEU A 55 -4.37 7.78 -12.72
C LEU A 55 -4.68 9.08 -13.47
N LYS A 56 -4.96 10.18 -12.78
CA LYS A 56 -5.25 11.48 -13.43
C LYS A 56 -4.03 12.12 -14.09
N ASP A 57 -2.85 11.98 -13.47
CA ASP A 57 -1.57 12.43 -14.02
C ASP A 57 -0.63 11.23 -14.10
N VAL A 58 -0.50 10.66 -15.29
CA VAL A 58 0.34 9.50 -15.55
C VAL A 58 1.41 9.83 -16.59
N LYS A 59 2.48 9.03 -16.61
CA LYS A 59 3.46 9.00 -17.68
C LYS A 59 3.54 7.60 -18.25
N TYR A 60 3.56 7.52 -19.56
CA TYR A 60 3.66 6.27 -20.30
C TYR A 60 5.10 5.95 -20.63
N ILE A 61 5.41 4.67 -20.75
CA ILE A 61 6.77 4.16 -20.98
C ILE A 61 6.85 3.14 -22.11
N ASP A 62 5.88 3.12 -23.01
CA ASP A 62 5.81 2.18 -24.14
C ASP A 62 7.07 2.21 -25.04
N LYS A 63 7.72 3.37 -25.12
CA LYS A 63 8.95 3.59 -25.92
C LYS A 63 10.23 3.16 -25.19
N SER A 64 10.10 2.55 -24.01
CA SER A 64 11.21 2.13 -23.17
C SER A 64 11.67 0.71 -23.50
N ASP A 65 12.90 0.35 -23.08
CA ASP A 65 13.36 -1.04 -23.14
C ASP A 65 12.79 -1.84 -21.96
N LEU A 66 11.54 -2.28 -22.11
CA LEU A 66 10.81 -3.04 -21.08
C LEU A 66 11.47 -4.38 -20.74
N SER A 67 12.30 -4.94 -21.63
CA SER A 67 13.04 -6.17 -21.37
C SER A 67 14.05 -6.02 -20.23
N LYS A 68 14.53 -4.81 -19.99
CA LYS A 68 15.45 -4.46 -18.90
C LYS A 68 14.72 -4.05 -17.60
N LEU A 69 13.41 -3.90 -17.66
CA LEU A 69 12.56 -3.44 -16.54
C LEU A 69 11.72 -4.57 -15.92
N THR A 70 12.07 -5.83 -16.14
CA THR A 70 11.28 -6.99 -15.65
C THR A 70 11.05 -6.97 -14.14
N ARG A 71 12.03 -6.48 -13.35
CA ARG A 71 11.95 -6.38 -11.88
C ARG A 71 10.98 -5.30 -11.42
N SER A 72 10.65 -4.33 -12.26
CA SER A 72 9.71 -3.25 -11.97
C SER A 72 8.31 -3.51 -12.52
N LYS A 73 8.11 -4.60 -13.26
CA LYS A 73 6.78 -5.00 -13.75
C LYS A 73 5.88 -5.37 -12.58
N LEU A 74 4.70 -4.74 -12.55
CA LEU A 74 3.72 -4.91 -11.49
C LEU A 74 2.64 -5.91 -11.90
N HIS A 75 2.08 -6.59 -10.90
CA HIS A 75 1.03 -7.60 -11.07
C HIS A 75 -0.13 -7.29 -10.12
N ILE A 76 -1.31 -7.83 -10.43
CA ILE A 76 -2.47 -7.74 -9.54
C ILE A 76 -2.10 -8.21 -8.14
N GLY A 77 -2.51 -7.46 -7.13
CA GLY A 77 -2.24 -7.74 -5.73
C GLY A 77 -0.89 -7.20 -5.21
N ASP A 78 -0.01 -6.70 -6.09
CA ASP A 78 1.17 -5.95 -5.65
C ASP A 78 0.74 -4.69 -4.91
N MET A 79 1.35 -4.43 -3.77
CA MET A 79 1.10 -3.21 -3.02
C MET A 79 2.24 -2.22 -3.21
N LEU A 80 1.90 -0.99 -3.50
CA LEU A 80 2.83 0.13 -3.60
C LEU A 80 2.85 0.89 -2.28
N PHE A 81 4.04 1.34 -1.87
CA PHE A 81 4.24 2.14 -0.67
C PHE A 81 5.18 3.31 -0.98
N THR A 82 4.74 4.53 -0.69
CA THR A 82 5.58 5.72 -0.87
C THR A 82 6.54 5.87 0.30
N TYR A 83 7.84 5.87 0.03
CA TYR A 83 8.87 5.96 1.06
C TYR A 83 9.72 7.24 1.00
N VAL A 84 9.46 8.11 0.00
CA VAL A 84 10.10 9.43 -0.18
C VAL A 84 9.03 10.46 -0.50
N GLY A 85 9.18 11.66 0.02
CA GLY A 85 8.21 12.77 -0.19
C GLY A 85 6.95 12.58 0.64
N THR A 86 5.81 12.33 0.00
CA THR A 86 4.57 11.99 0.71
C THR A 86 4.63 10.55 1.19
N ILE A 87 5.25 10.35 2.35
CA ILE A 87 5.52 9.03 2.93
C ILE A 87 4.23 8.35 3.39
N GLY A 88 4.19 7.02 3.30
CA GLY A 88 3.16 6.18 3.92
C GLY A 88 1.86 6.04 3.11
N GLN A 89 1.79 6.61 1.91
CA GLN A 89 0.68 6.31 1.01
C GLN A 89 0.81 4.91 0.44
N VAL A 90 -0.31 4.23 0.31
CA VAL A 90 -0.38 2.89 -0.27
C VAL A 90 -1.42 2.82 -1.38
N ALA A 91 -1.24 1.87 -2.30
CA ALA A 91 -2.24 1.48 -3.28
C ALA A 91 -2.03 0.03 -3.70
N LEU A 92 -3.08 -0.67 -4.09
CA LEU A 92 -3.01 -1.99 -4.72
C LEU A 92 -3.05 -1.88 -6.23
N VAL A 93 -2.25 -2.69 -6.89
CA VAL A 93 -2.29 -2.88 -8.33
C VAL A 93 -3.48 -3.75 -8.67
N ASN A 94 -4.31 -3.30 -9.60
CA ASN A 94 -5.60 -3.91 -9.96
C ASN A 94 -5.65 -4.46 -11.40
N GLU A 95 -4.59 -4.25 -12.19
CA GLU A 95 -4.49 -4.73 -13.57
C GLU A 95 -3.11 -5.34 -13.82
N ASN A 96 -3.04 -6.39 -14.64
CA ASN A 96 -1.78 -6.96 -15.13
C ASN A 96 -1.31 -6.23 -16.39
N ASP A 97 -0.02 -6.36 -16.67
CA ASP A 97 0.63 -5.95 -17.93
C ASP A 97 0.51 -4.47 -18.31
N ARG A 98 0.05 -3.63 -17.38
CA ARG A 98 -0.16 -2.20 -17.59
C ARG A 98 0.79 -1.30 -16.82
N PHE A 99 1.26 -1.76 -15.67
CA PHE A 99 1.96 -0.93 -14.70
C PHE A 99 3.39 -1.38 -14.45
N TYR A 100 4.27 -0.39 -14.31
CA TYR A 100 5.65 -0.56 -13.88
C TYR A 100 5.97 0.36 -12.69
N LEU A 101 6.83 -0.11 -11.80
CA LEU A 101 7.31 0.63 -10.65
C LEU A 101 8.24 1.75 -11.09
N ALA A 102 7.95 2.99 -10.67
CA ALA A 102 8.86 4.12 -10.81
C ALA A 102 9.72 4.34 -9.54
N PRO A 103 10.78 5.16 -9.60
CA PRO A 103 11.57 5.52 -8.42
C PRO A 103 10.73 6.17 -7.30
N ASN A 104 11.23 6.10 -6.06
CA ASN A 104 10.63 6.66 -4.85
C ASN A 104 9.35 5.97 -4.36
N VAL A 105 8.97 4.87 -4.98
CA VAL A 105 7.90 3.96 -4.56
C VAL A 105 8.50 2.59 -4.29
N ALA A 106 8.14 1.97 -3.19
CA ALA A 106 8.47 0.59 -2.88
C ALA A 106 7.36 -0.35 -3.38
N LEU A 107 7.77 -1.47 -3.94
CA LEU A 107 6.92 -2.61 -4.23
C LEU A 107 6.94 -3.55 -3.03
N ILE A 108 5.76 -3.89 -2.53
CA ILE A 108 5.55 -4.94 -1.52
C ILE A 108 4.73 -6.04 -2.20
N ARG A 109 5.36 -7.17 -2.45
CA ARG A 109 4.72 -8.36 -3.04
C ARG A 109 4.57 -9.43 -2.00
N ILE A 110 3.33 -9.72 -1.61
CA ILE A 110 3.02 -10.72 -0.60
C ILE A 110 3.26 -12.10 -1.22
N GLY A 111 4.06 -12.92 -0.52
CA GLY A 111 4.40 -14.28 -0.97
C GLY A 111 3.62 -15.37 -0.24
N GLN A 112 2.78 -15.02 0.73
CA GLN A 112 2.12 -15.96 1.61
C GLN A 112 0.60 -15.97 1.40
N PRO A 113 -0.01 -17.14 1.16
CA PRO A 113 -1.45 -17.24 0.87
C PRO A 113 -2.36 -16.90 2.07
N PHE A 114 -1.81 -16.93 3.27
CA PHE A 114 -2.55 -16.60 4.49
C PHE A 114 -2.64 -15.10 4.78
N LEU A 115 -1.98 -14.25 3.98
CA LEU A 115 -1.98 -12.79 4.15
C LEU A 115 -2.61 -12.13 2.93
N LYS A 116 -3.75 -11.46 3.13
CA LYS A 116 -4.51 -10.80 2.06
C LYS A 116 -3.96 -9.41 1.76
N PRO A 117 -3.66 -9.06 0.49
CA PRO A 117 -3.22 -7.71 0.10
C PRO A 117 -4.23 -6.61 0.50
N GLU A 118 -5.53 -6.87 0.38
CA GLU A 118 -6.61 -5.94 0.74
C GLU A 118 -6.61 -5.63 2.24
N TYR A 119 -6.41 -6.64 3.08
CA TYR A 119 -6.26 -6.47 4.52
C TYR A 119 -5.04 -5.60 4.85
N MET A 120 -3.90 -5.89 4.21
CA MET A 120 -2.67 -5.12 4.36
C MET A 120 -2.86 -3.67 3.94
N ARG A 121 -3.55 -3.40 2.84
CA ARG A 121 -3.88 -2.05 2.39
C ARG A 121 -4.57 -1.25 3.49
N TYR A 122 -5.58 -1.82 4.15
CA TYR A 122 -6.29 -1.15 5.24
C TYR A 122 -5.42 -0.98 6.47
N TYR A 123 -4.62 -1.99 6.84
CA TYR A 123 -3.72 -1.90 7.98
C TYR A 123 -2.70 -0.76 7.84
N PHE A 124 -2.10 -0.60 6.67
CA PHE A 124 -1.13 0.47 6.39
C PHE A 124 -1.76 1.88 6.40
N GLN A 125 -3.08 1.99 6.29
CA GLN A 125 -3.80 3.25 6.39
C GLN A 125 -4.31 3.53 7.81
N SER A 126 -4.16 2.60 8.76
CA SER A 126 -4.66 2.76 10.12
C SER A 126 -3.78 3.72 10.95
N SER A 127 -4.41 4.40 11.90
CA SER A 127 -3.68 5.25 12.86
C SER A 127 -2.73 4.41 13.73
N MET A 128 -3.06 3.16 14.00
CA MET A 128 -2.19 2.24 14.72
C MET A 128 -0.86 2.05 14.01
N PHE A 129 -0.86 1.71 12.71
CA PHE A 129 0.36 1.57 11.92
C PHE A 129 1.18 2.87 11.88
N TRP A 130 0.50 3.99 11.64
CA TRP A 130 1.14 5.30 11.58
C TRP A 130 1.81 5.68 12.91
N ASN A 131 1.08 5.59 14.02
CA ASN A 131 1.58 6.01 15.34
C ASN A 131 2.68 5.09 15.87
N THR A 132 2.57 3.78 15.64
CA THR A 132 3.52 2.81 16.20
C THR A 132 4.77 2.63 15.34
N GLN A 133 4.70 2.86 14.03
CA GLN A 133 5.79 2.53 13.11
C GLN A 133 6.28 3.71 12.29
N ILE A 134 5.40 4.43 11.57
CA ILE A 134 5.83 5.53 10.70
C ILE A 134 6.32 6.73 11.50
N ASN A 135 5.52 7.24 12.44
CA ASN A 135 5.88 8.44 13.21
C ASN A 135 7.18 8.26 13.98
N ARG A 136 7.45 7.07 14.53
CA ARG A 136 8.70 6.76 15.23
C ARG A 136 9.93 6.87 14.31
N LEU A 137 9.80 6.47 13.05
CA LEU A 137 10.88 6.54 12.06
C LEU A 137 11.10 7.98 11.59
N LEU A 138 10.04 8.75 11.39
CA LEU A 138 10.13 10.15 10.95
C LEU A 138 10.71 11.06 12.03
N GLN A 139 10.40 10.83 13.31
CA GLN A 139 10.96 11.59 14.42
C GLN A 139 12.46 11.37 14.62
N SER A 140 12.98 10.22 14.23
CA SER A 140 14.39 9.85 14.38
C SER A 140 15.27 10.26 13.20
N SER A 141 14.72 10.85 12.15
CA SER A 141 15.41 11.15 10.89
C SER A 141 15.20 12.59 10.45
N SER A 142 16.30 13.29 10.13
CA SER A 142 16.25 14.59 9.45
C SER A 142 15.89 14.49 7.96
N MET A 143 15.88 13.28 7.40
CA MET A 143 15.56 13.03 5.99
C MET A 143 14.12 12.50 5.85
N GLN A 144 13.38 13.08 4.92
CA GLN A 144 12.00 12.65 4.57
C GLN A 144 12.03 11.39 3.68
N ASN A 145 12.69 10.33 4.15
CA ASN A 145 12.64 9.02 3.51
C ASN A 145 12.71 7.89 4.55
N ILE A 146 12.15 6.74 4.22
CA ILE A 146 12.25 5.52 5.02
C ILE A 146 13.13 4.51 4.28
N PRO A 147 14.28 4.09 4.85
CA PRO A 147 15.13 3.06 4.28
C PRO A 147 14.40 1.72 4.09
N MET A 148 14.73 0.97 3.02
CA MET A 148 14.10 -0.32 2.73
C MET A 148 14.23 -1.33 3.86
N GLU A 149 15.36 -1.32 4.59
CA GLU A 149 15.58 -2.20 5.75
C GLU A 149 14.56 -1.92 6.87
N LYS A 150 14.15 -0.66 7.03
CA LYS A 150 13.13 -0.29 8.02
C LYS A 150 11.74 -0.70 7.57
N ILE A 151 11.44 -0.60 6.26
CA ILE A 151 10.16 -1.06 5.72
C ILE A 151 10.01 -2.58 5.90
N ARG A 152 11.07 -3.36 5.68
CA ARG A 152 11.06 -4.82 5.92
C ARG A 152 10.80 -5.19 7.38
N LYS A 153 11.15 -4.32 8.32
CA LYS A 153 10.93 -4.50 9.77
C LYS A 153 9.57 -4.00 10.26
N PHE A 154 8.67 -3.57 9.39
CA PHE A 154 7.32 -3.28 9.81
C PHE A 154 6.65 -4.51 10.37
N VAL A 155 6.08 -4.38 11.55
CA VAL A 155 5.40 -5.47 12.26
C VAL A 155 3.92 -5.46 11.91
N LEU A 156 3.44 -6.60 11.46
CA LEU A 156 2.08 -6.80 10.97
C LEU A 156 1.30 -7.69 11.93
N PRO A 157 0.12 -7.27 12.42
CA PRO A 157 -0.82 -8.18 13.03
C PRO A 157 -1.46 -9.05 11.96
N VAL A 158 -1.34 -10.36 12.06
CA VAL A 158 -1.87 -11.32 11.08
C VAL A 158 -2.89 -12.22 11.80
N PRO A 159 -4.17 -11.85 11.80
CA PRO A 159 -5.25 -12.70 12.27
C PRO A 159 -5.54 -13.82 11.24
N SER A 160 -6.47 -14.72 11.56
CA SER A 160 -6.88 -15.76 10.61
C SER A 160 -7.42 -15.17 9.32
N THR A 161 -7.37 -15.93 8.23
CA THR A 161 -7.83 -15.48 6.91
C THR A 161 -9.29 -15.05 6.92
N GLU A 162 -10.14 -15.77 7.66
CA GLU A 162 -11.56 -15.46 7.84
C GLU A 162 -11.76 -14.09 8.53
N VAL A 163 -10.93 -13.79 9.54
CA VAL A 163 -10.97 -12.49 10.22
C VAL A 163 -10.50 -11.38 9.28
N GLN A 164 -9.43 -11.61 8.49
CA GLN A 164 -8.97 -10.65 7.49
C GLN A 164 -10.07 -10.36 6.46
N GLU A 165 -10.72 -11.38 5.91
CA GLU A 165 -11.82 -11.24 4.94
C GLU A 165 -13.01 -10.50 5.52
N ARG A 166 -13.36 -10.77 6.77
CA ARG A 166 -14.44 -10.06 7.47
C ARG A 166 -14.11 -8.58 7.65
N ILE A 167 -12.87 -8.24 8.05
CA ILE A 167 -12.42 -6.85 8.19
C ILE A 167 -12.50 -6.14 6.83
N VAL A 168 -11.96 -6.75 5.78
CA VAL A 168 -11.98 -6.22 4.41
C VAL A 168 -13.43 -5.97 3.96
N SER A 169 -14.31 -6.95 4.10
CA SER A 169 -15.72 -6.83 3.70
C SER A 169 -16.44 -5.67 4.40
N ILE A 170 -16.17 -5.45 5.68
CA ILE A 170 -16.76 -4.32 6.42
C ILE A 170 -16.20 -2.99 5.91
N LEU A 171 -14.88 -2.89 5.75
CA LEU A 171 -14.23 -1.65 5.34
C LEU A 171 -14.52 -1.29 3.88
N ASP A 172 -14.64 -2.28 2.98
CA ASP A 172 -15.04 -2.04 1.58
C ASP A 172 -16.48 -1.48 1.48
N ARG A 173 -17.40 -1.94 2.33
CA ARG A 173 -18.76 -1.38 2.41
C ARG A 173 -18.74 0.08 2.86
N PHE A 174 -17.93 0.41 3.86
CA PHE A 174 -17.75 1.79 4.29
C PHE A 174 -17.13 2.66 3.22
N ASP A 175 -16.09 2.15 2.54
CA ASP A 175 -15.41 2.86 1.45
C ASP A 175 -16.39 3.16 0.29
N THR A 176 -17.24 2.19 -0.06
CA THR A 176 -18.31 2.38 -1.06
C THR A 176 -19.29 3.46 -0.62
N LEU A 177 -19.80 3.37 0.62
CA LEU A 177 -20.75 4.36 1.16
C LEU A 177 -20.16 5.77 1.20
N CYS A 178 -18.87 5.92 1.53
CA CYS A 178 -18.22 7.23 1.54
C CYS A 178 -18.02 7.78 0.11
N ASN A 179 -17.76 6.91 -0.87
CA ASN A 179 -17.55 7.34 -2.26
C ASN A 179 -18.89 7.63 -2.99
N ASP A 180 -19.95 6.89 -2.72
CA ASP A 180 -21.29 7.10 -3.33
C ASP A 180 -21.92 8.43 -2.90
N LEU A 181 -21.49 8.97 -1.76
CA LEU A 181 -22.00 10.21 -1.17
C LEU A 181 -21.26 11.47 -1.63
N THR A 182 -20.47 11.40 -2.70
CA THR A 182 -19.79 12.58 -3.26
C THR A 182 -20.75 13.68 -3.74
N SER A 183 -22.07 13.42 -3.74
CA SER A 183 -23.16 14.38 -4.01
C SER A 183 -23.83 14.94 -2.74
N GLY A 184 -23.40 14.51 -1.54
CA GLY A 184 -23.98 14.95 -0.25
C GLY A 184 -23.46 16.31 0.23
N LEU A 185 -24.08 16.81 1.31
CA LEU A 185 -23.62 18.05 1.98
C LEU A 185 -22.21 17.85 2.55
N PRO A 186 -21.31 18.84 2.44
CA PRO A 186 -19.91 18.73 2.92
C PRO A 186 -19.80 18.27 4.39
N ALA A 187 -20.70 18.71 5.27
CA ALA A 187 -20.71 18.31 6.68
C ALA A 187 -21.05 16.81 6.88
N GLU A 188 -21.92 16.26 6.04
CA GLU A 188 -22.24 14.81 6.08
C GLU A 188 -21.08 13.97 5.60
N MET A 189 -20.37 14.40 4.55
CA MET A 189 -19.16 13.75 4.06
C MET A 189 -18.08 13.72 5.14
N GLU A 190 -17.85 14.84 5.82
CA GLU A 190 -16.86 14.92 6.91
C GLU A 190 -17.22 13.99 8.08
N ALA A 191 -18.50 13.96 8.47
CA ALA A 191 -18.97 13.09 9.56
C ALA A 191 -18.80 11.59 9.20
N ARG A 192 -19.08 11.20 7.97
CA ARG A 192 -18.90 9.81 7.50
C ARG A 192 -17.44 9.42 7.36
N THR A 193 -16.58 10.33 6.92
CA THR A 193 -15.14 10.11 6.87
C THR A 193 -14.59 9.85 8.28
N LYS A 194 -14.97 10.68 9.28
CA LYS A 194 -14.60 10.47 10.68
C LYS A 194 -15.12 9.13 11.23
N GLN A 195 -16.35 8.76 10.88
CA GLN A 195 -16.94 7.48 11.26
C GLN A 195 -16.19 6.30 10.64
N TYR A 196 -15.83 6.40 9.37
CA TYR A 196 -15.00 5.39 8.68
C TYR A 196 -13.64 5.22 9.34
N GLU A 197 -12.92 6.32 9.60
CA GLU A 197 -11.61 6.28 10.26
C GLU A 197 -11.70 5.63 11.65
N TYR A 198 -12.71 5.99 12.43
CA TYR A 198 -12.94 5.38 13.74
C TYR A 198 -13.16 3.87 13.67
N TYR A 199 -14.03 3.39 12.77
CA TYR A 199 -14.29 1.95 12.66
C TYR A 199 -13.11 1.19 12.04
N ARG A 200 -12.41 1.78 11.08
CA ARG A 200 -11.17 1.21 10.53
C ARG A 200 -10.15 0.98 11.64
N ASP A 201 -9.90 1.99 12.43
CA ASP A 201 -8.93 1.91 13.50
C ASP A 201 -9.36 0.91 14.59
N LYS A 202 -10.64 0.90 14.94
CA LYS A 202 -11.18 -0.08 15.90
C LYS A 202 -11.05 -1.53 15.40
N LEU A 203 -11.30 -1.79 14.12
CA LEU A 203 -11.19 -3.14 13.53
C LEU A 203 -9.73 -3.60 13.37
N LEU A 204 -8.80 -2.67 13.23
CA LEU A 204 -7.37 -2.94 13.00
C LEU A 204 -6.50 -2.76 14.25
N THR A 205 -7.11 -2.41 15.39
CA THR A 205 -6.40 -2.35 16.68
C THR A 205 -6.42 -3.73 17.34
N PHE A 206 -5.27 -4.38 17.38
CA PHE A 206 -5.06 -5.65 18.06
C PHE A 206 -4.24 -5.43 19.33
N GLN A 207 -4.69 -5.96 20.45
CA GLN A 207 -3.91 -5.94 21.70
C GLN A 207 -2.86 -7.05 21.67
N GLN A 208 -1.61 -6.69 21.90
CA GLN A 208 -0.58 -7.66 22.25
C GLN A 208 -0.87 -8.17 23.66
N LYS A 209 -1.08 -9.46 23.81
CA LYS A 209 -1.16 -10.12 25.11
C LYS A 209 0.22 -10.46 25.62
#